data_3d82b655c4d8a050816bb0c62a605c90
#
_entry.id   3d82b655c4d8a050816bb0c62a605c90
#
_cell.length_a   1.000
_cell.length_b   1.000
_cell.length_c   1.000
_cell.angle_alpha   90.00
_cell.angle_beta   90.00
_cell.angle_gamma   90.00
#
_symmetry.space_group_name_H-M   'P 1'
#
loop_
_entity.id
_entity.type
_entity.pdbx_description
1 polymer ?
#
loop_
_entity_poly.entity_id
_entity_poly.type
_entity_poly.pdbx_seq_one_letter_code
_entity_poly.pdbx_strand_id
1 'polypeptide(L)'
;MKKATSLFRPRVIWAATLFVAALSGCSSTPISPTATPERRDLAAFKKQQAESTPAQVLDWLKRGNERFASGRPEPRDMLHDQEVTAAGQYPRAVILSCIDSRAPAEFIFDAGIGDLFNARIAGNIADADLVGSMEFACKVAGSKLVVVMGHTSCGAIKGACDRVQLGNLTGLLDKIQPAVETVQGVAGERNSKNMQFVEAVAEANVRLAVTRIRELSPILKSMESESQINIVGCIYDLETGRVRFIDIESTPK
;
A
#
# COMPACT_ATOMS: atom_id res chain seq x y z
N MET A 1 -84.34 42.25 -4.65
CA MET A 1 -83.77 42.46 -5.98
C MET A 1 -82.29 42.29 -5.90
N LYS A 2 -81.77 41.10 -6.22
CA LYS A 2 -80.31 40.88 -6.44
C LYS A 2 -80.17 39.90 -7.59
N LYS A 3 -79.54 40.39 -8.69
CA LYS A 3 -79.31 39.65 -9.94
C LYS A 3 -78.20 38.62 -9.72
N ALA A 4 -78.47 37.38 -10.16
CA ALA A 4 -77.53 36.32 -10.23
C ALA A 4 -76.78 36.40 -11.59
N THR A 5 -75.45 36.54 -11.55
CA THR A 5 -74.58 36.48 -12.72
C THR A 5 -74.03 35.04 -12.83
N SER A 6 -74.34 34.40 -13.94
CA SER A 6 -73.84 33.10 -14.36
C SER A 6 -72.38 33.22 -14.82
N LEU A 7 -71.49 32.48 -14.21
CA LEU A 7 -70.09 32.32 -14.64
C LEU A 7 -69.93 31.05 -15.44
N PHE A 8 -69.68 31.21 -16.72
CA PHE A 8 -69.27 30.13 -17.65
C PHE A 8 -67.89 29.66 -17.26
N ARG A 9 -67.73 28.35 -16.98
CA ARG A 9 -66.42 27.70 -16.82
C ARG A 9 -66.03 27.02 -18.14
N PRO A 10 -64.82 27.27 -18.71
CA PRO A 10 -64.35 26.55 -19.85
C PRO A 10 -63.87 25.16 -19.41
N ARG A 11 -64.30 24.11 -20.13
CA ARG A 11 -63.81 22.73 -20.03
C ARG A 11 -62.42 22.67 -20.64
N VAL A 12 -61.37 22.43 -19.77
CA VAL A 12 -60.01 22.08 -20.22
C VAL A 12 -60.04 20.60 -20.58
N ILE A 13 -59.84 20.33 -21.86
CA ILE A 13 -59.60 18.98 -22.38
C ILE A 13 -58.14 18.64 -22.16
N TRP A 14 -57.84 17.71 -21.28
CA TRP A 14 -56.51 17.13 -21.13
C TRP A 14 -56.27 16.12 -22.20
N ALA A 15 -55.41 16.42 -23.17
CA ALA A 15 -54.86 15.47 -24.09
C ALA A 15 -53.81 14.61 -23.34
N ALA A 16 -54.10 13.37 -23.08
CA ALA A 16 -53.17 12.41 -22.53
C ALA A 16 -52.14 12.02 -23.61
N THR A 17 -50.94 12.60 -23.51
CA THR A 17 -49.80 12.17 -24.34
C THR A 17 -49.22 10.93 -23.69
N LEU A 18 -49.39 9.77 -24.32
CA LEU A 18 -48.72 8.54 -23.92
C LEU A 18 -47.21 8.67 -24.23
N PHE A 19 -46.43 8.86 -23.17
CA PHE A 19 -44.96 8.73 -23.24
C PHE A 19 -44.63 7.24 -23.17
N VAL A 20 -44.30 6.63 -24.28
CA VAL A 20 -43.69 5.30 -24.34
C VAL A 20 -42.25 5.45 -23.91
N ALA A 21 -41.96 5.20 -22.62
CA ALA A 21 -40.61 5.07 -22.13
C ALA A 21 -39.99 3.80 -22.70
N ALA A 22 -39.08 3.95 -23.65
CA ALA A 22 -38.20 2.87 -24.09
C ALA A 22 -37.30 2.50 -22.89
N LEU A 23 -37.62 1.39 -22.22
CA LEU A 23 -36.74 0.76 -21.25
C LEU A 23 -35.54 0.21 -22.03
N SER A 24 -34.45 1.02 -22.10
CA SER A 24 -33.14 0.54 -22.50
C SER A 24 -32.73 -0.49 -21.44
N GLY A 25 -32.85 -1.75 -21.77
CA GLY A 25 -32.39 -2.85 -20.94
C GLY A 25 -30.89 -2.70 -20.71
N CYS A 26 -30.50 -2.36 -19.47
CA CYS A 26 -29.13 -2.63 -19.01
C CYS A 26 -28.91 -4.13 -19.16
N SER A 27 -28.19 -4.54 -20.19
CA SER A 27 -27.67 -5.89 -20.28
C SER A 27 -26.63 -6.04 -19.16
N SER A 28 -27.06 -6.60 -18.04
CA SER A 28 -26.14 -7.08 -17.02
C SER A 28 -25.34 -8.20 -17.64
N THR A 29 -24.10 -7.93 -18.02
CA THR A 29 -23.12 -8.98 -18.31
C THR A 29 -23.11 -9.92 -17.11
N PRO A 30 -23.28 -11.23 -17.31
CA PRO A 30 -23.22 -12.17 -16.20
C PRO A 30 -21.83 -12.04 -15.56
N ILE A 31 -21.80 -11.75 -14.25
CA ILE A 31 -20.58 -11.81 -13.45
C ILE A 31 -20.10 -13.25 -13.60
N SER A 32 -18.93 -13.44 -14.24
CA SER A 32 -18.26 -14.75 -14.30
C SER A 32 -18.26 -15.36 -12.90
N PRO A 33 -18.53 -16.67 -12.78
CA PRO A 33 -18.50 -17.32 -11.47
C PRO A 33 -17.15 -17.00 -10.82
N THR A 34 -17.19 -16.36 -9.66
CA THR A 34 -16.00 -16.05 -8.84
C THR A 34 -15.28 -17.37 -8.62
N ALA A 35 -14.01 -17.44 -9.02
CA ALA A 35 -13.20 -18.62 -8.76
C ALA A 35 -13.29 -18.97 -7.26
N THR A 36 -13.46 -20.25 -6.97
CA THR A 36 -13.48 -20.69 -5.56
C THR A 36 -12.13 -20.38 -4.94
N PRO A 37 -12.09 -19.75 -3.74
CA PRO A 37 -10.84 -19.48 -3.05
C PRO A 37 -10.02 -20.74 -2.85
N GLU A 38 -8.73 -20.70 -3.17
CA GLU A 38 -7.82 -21.78 -2.78
C GLU A 38 -7.66 -21.77 -1.26
N ARG A 39 -7.98 -22.86 -0.60
CA ARG A 39 -7.80 -23.05 0.83
C ARG A 39 -6.43 -23.64 1.09
N ARG A 40 -5.53 -22.85 1.66
CA ARG A 40 -4.19 -23.26 2.08
C ARG A 40 -4.25 -23.82 3.50
N ASP A 41 -3.58 -24.92 3.78
CA ASP A 41 -3.31 -25.38 5.13
C ASP A 41 -2.00 -24.78 5.68
N LEU A 42 -1.73 -24.98 6.96
CA LEU A 42 -0.51 -24.44 7.60
C LEU A 42 0.78 -25.00 6.96
N ALA A 43 0.74 -26.23 6.46
CA ALA A 43 1.88 -26.85 5.77
C ALA A 43 2.19 -26.16 4.44
N ALA A 44 1.15 -25.72 3.72
CA ALA A 44 1.31 -24.93 2.49
C ALA A 44 1.97 -23.58 2.75
N PHE A 45 1.57 -22.85 3.80
CA PHE A 45 2.24 -21.60 4.21
C PHE A 45 3.73 -21.83 4.52
N LYS A 46 4.01 -22.84 5.35
CA LYS A 46 5.39 -23.21 5.71
C LYS A 46 6.23 -23.58 4.49
N LYS A 47 5.68 -24.38 3.59
CA LYS A 47 6.34 -24.80 2.35
C LYS A 47 6.64 -23.61 1.45
N GLN A 48 5.65 -22.74 1.20
CA GLN A 48 5.80 -21.55 0.37
C GLN A 48 6.92 -20.63 0.89
N GLN A 49 6.97 -20.38 2.21
CA GLN A 49 8.05 -19.59 2.80
C GLN A 49 9.42 -20.28 2.66
N ALA A 50 9.52 -21.55 3.00
CA ALA A 50 10.78 -22.29 3.04
C ALA A 50 11.43 -22.43 1.65
N GLU A 51 10.62 -22.70 0.62
CA GLU A 51 11.08 -22.95 -0.75
C GLU A 51 11.27 -21.66 -1.57
N SER A 52 10.76 -20.50 -1.09
CA SER A 52 10.89 -19.24 -1.81
C SER A 52 12.28 -18.63 -1.66
N THR A 53 12.84 -18.17 -2.76
CA THR A 53 13.99 -17.27 -2.78
C THR A 53 13.57 -15.81 -2.61
N PRO A 54 14.46 -14.89 -2.18
CA PRO A 54 14.16 -13.47 -2.12
C PRO A 54 13.62 -12.89 -3.43
N ALA A 55 14.17 -13.32 -4.57
CA ALA A 55 13.72 -12.88 -5.90
C ALA A 55 12.30 -13.36 -6.23
N GLN A 56 11.96 -14.61 -5.88
CA GLN A 56 10.61 -15.15 -6.08
C GLN A 56 9.58 -14.43 -5.20
N VAL A 57 9.95 -14.07 -3.96
CA VAL A 57 9.06 -13.29 -3.09
C VAL A 57 8.84 -11.89 -3.66
N LEU A 58 9.89 -11.23 -4.14
CA LEU A 58 9.76 -9.93 -4.82
C LEU A 58 8.84 -9.99 -6.03
N ASP A 59 8.98 -11.02 -6.86
CA ASP A 59 8.14 -11.22 -8.05
C ASP A 59 6.69 -11.52 -7.66
N TRP A 60 6.46 -12.29 -6.59
CA TRP A 60 5.12 -12.52 -6.05
C TRP A 60 4.46 -11.21 -5.60
N LEU A 61 5.17 -10.31 -4.91
CA LEU A 61 4.64 -8.99 -4.52
C LEU A 61 4.33 -8.13 -5.75
N LYS A 62 5.18 -8.13 -6.77
CA LYS A 62 4.94 -7.40 -8.03
C LYS A 62 3.64 -7.86 -8.70
N ARG A 63 3.45 -9.17 -8.84
CA ARG A 63 2.22 -9.74 -9.42
C ARG A 63 1.00 -9.44 -8.56
N GLY A 64 1.15 -9.46 -7.23
CA GLY A 64 0.07 -9.08 -6.32
C GLY A 64 -0.36 -7.63 -6.53
N ASN A 65 0.59 -6.72 -6.64
CA ASN A 65 0.27 -5.32 -6.93
C ASN A 65 -0.37 -5.12 -8.33
N GLU A 66 0.05 -5.86 -9.34
CA GLU A 66 -0.60 -5.82 -10.65
C GLU A 66 -2.07 -6.24 -10.59
N ARG A 67 -2.39 -7.26 -9.78
CA ARG A 67 -3.78 -7.69 -9.55
C ARG A 67 -4.57 -6.62 -8.82
N PHE A 68 -4.03 -6.06 -7.74
CA PHE A 68 -4.65 -4.98 -6.99
C PHE A 68 -4.92 -3.76 -7.89
N ALA A 69 -3.91 -3.24 -8.58
CA ALA A 69 -4.01 -2.05 -9.43
C ALA A 69 -4.94 -2.25 -10.64
N SER A 70 -5.15 -3.49 -11.08
CA SER A 70 -6.08 -3.82 -12.16
C SER A 70 -7.51 -4.17 -11.68
N GLY A 71 -7.77 -4.10 -10.36
CA GLY A 71 -9.07 -4.44 -9.78
C GLY A 71 -9.45 -5.93 -9.88
N ARG A 72 -8.46 -6.81 -9.97
CA ARG A 72 -8.63 -8.28 -10.09
C ARG A 72 -7.88 -9.03 -8.99
N PRO A 73 -8.17 -8.76 -7.69
CA PRO A 73 -7.54 -9.47 -6.60
C PRO A 73 -7.90 -10.96 -6.63
N GLU A 74 -7.02 -11.81 -6.12
CA GLU A 74 -7.33 -13.23 -5.94
C GLU A 74 -8.43 -13.42 -4.89
N PRO A 75 -9.40 -14.30 -5.14
CA PRO A 75 -10.38 -14.66 -4.12
C PRO A 75 -9.68 -15.37 -2.96
N ARG A 76 -9.97 -14.93 -1.73
CA ARG A 76 -9.38 -15.48 -0.48
C ARG A 76 -10.47 -15.84 0.52
N ASP A 77 -10.25 -16.92 1.24
CA ASP A 77 -11.02 -17.27 2.44
C ASP A 77 -10.26 -16.79 3.68
N MET A 78 -10.47 -15.51 4.02
CA MET A 78 -9.74 -14.86 5.12
C MET A 78 -10.01 -15.51 6.48
N LEU A 79 -11.21 -16.04 6.69
CA LEU A 79 -11.56 -16.73 7.93
C LEU A 79 -10.82 -18.06 8.03
N HIS A 80 -10.73 -18.80 6.94
CA HIS A 80 -9.93 -20.01 6.86
C HIS A 80 -8.44 -19.73 7.07
N ASP A 81 -7.88 -18.72 6.41
CA ASP A 81 -6.47 -18.32 6.60
C ASP A 81 -6.20 -17.95 8.08
N GLN A 82 -7.13 -17.20 8.72
CA GLN A 82 -7.02 -16.85 10.14
C GLN A 82 -7.06 -18.09 11.05
N GLU A 83 -7.95 -19.05 10.78
CA GLU A 83 -8.07 -20.29 11.54
C GLU A 83 -6.79 -21.12 11.46
N VAL A 84 -6.28 -21.38 10.25
CA VAL A 84 -5.11 -22.24 10.07
C VAL A 84 -3.81 -21.59 10.54
N THR A 85 -3.69 -20.26 10.44
CA THR A 85 -2.50 -19.55 10.89
C THR A 85 -2.47 -19.27 12.39
N ALA A 86 -3.56 -19.55 13.13
CA ALA A 86 -3.58 -19.45 14.60
C ALA A 86 -2.55 -20.40 15.27
N ALA A 87 -2.23 -21.53 14.64
CA ALA A 87 -1.25 -22.49 15.16
C ALA A 87 0.21 -22.14 14.82
N GLY A 88 0.45 -21.16 13.91
CA GLY A 88 1.79 -20.72 13.50
C GLY A 88 1.74 -19.81 12.29
N GLN A 89 2.80 -19.03 12.08
CA GLN A 89 2.88 -18.07 11.00
C GLN A 89 4.16 -18.24 10.18
N TYR A 90 4.05 -18.10 8.86
CA TYR A 90 5.16 -18.27 7.92
C TYR A 90 5.16 -17.15 6.85
N PRO A 91 5.21 -15.86 7.26
CA PRO A 91 5.20 -14.74 6.34
C PRO A 91 6.44 -14.73 5.47
N ARG A 92 6.26 -14.44 4.18
CA ARG A 92 7.36 -14.44 3.20
C ARG A 92 8.17 -13.15 3.19
N ALA A 93 7.55 -12.04 3.62
CA ALA A 93 8.18 -10.73 3.65
C ALA A 93 7.76 -9.92 4.87
N VAL A 94 8.56 -8.89 5.20
CA VAL A 94 8.19 -7.81 6.12
C VAL A 94 8.18 -6.49 5.34
N ILE A 95 7.09 -5.72 5.50
CA ILE A 95 6.90 -4.44 4.83
C ILE A 95 6.99 -3.31 5.86
N LEU A 96 8.01 -2.44 5.73
CA LEU A 96 8.05 -1.16 6.44
C LEU A 96 7.31 -0.11 5.62
N SER A 97 6.19 0.39 6.12
CA SER A 97 5.37 1.38 5.41
C SER A 97 4.91 2.53 6.31
N CYS A 98 4.31 3.55 5.68
CA CYS A 98 3.68 4.63 6.42
C CYS A 98 2.42 4.16 7.15
N ILE A 99 2.07 4.84 8.27
CA ILE A 99 0.76 4.66 8.94
C ILE A 99 -0.41 5.19 8.12
N ASP A 100 -0.18 5.79 6.95
CA ASP A 100 -1.23 6.34 6.08
C ASP A 100 -2.33 5.30 5.83
N SER A 101 -3.58 5.66 6.15
CA SER A 101 -4.73 4.74 6.08
C SER A 101 -5.01 4.23 4.66
N ARG A 102 -4.48 4.90 3.63
CA ARG A 102 -4.64 4.55 2.21
C ARG A 102 -3.58 3.57 1.72
N ALA A 103 -2.58 3.22 2.57
CA ALA A 103 -1.45 2.38 2.20
C ALA A 103 -1.36 1.07 3.03
N PRO A 104 -2.42 0.25 3.11
CA PRO A 104 -2.35 -1.06 3.76
C PRO A 104 -1.65 -2.06 2.85
N ALA A 105 -0.49 -2.57 3.28
CA ALA A 105 0.38 -3.40 2.44
C ALA A 105 -0.28 -4.69 1.96
N GLU A 106 -1.11 -5.34 2.79
CA GLU A 106 -1.79 -6.58 2.42
C GLU A 106 -2.69 -6.38 1.19
N PHE A 107 -3.45 -5.28 1.15
CA PHE A 107 -4.31 -4.98 0.01
C PHE A 107 -3.49 -4.60 -1.22
N ILE A 108 -2.46 -3.75 -1.05
CA ILE A 108 -1.60 -3.26 -2.14
C ILE A 108 -0.88 -4.39 -2.84
N PHE A 109 -0.43 -5.40 -2.08
CA PHE A 109 0.26 -6.57 -2.62
C PHE A 109 -0.65 -7.78 -2.80
N ASP A 110 -1.97 -7.61 -2.68
CA ASP A 110 -2.94 -8.68 -2.81
C ASP A 110 -2.50 -9.93 -2.02
N ALA A 111 -2.25 -9.73 -0.71
CA ALA A 111 -1.80 -10.74 0.23
C ALA A 111 -2.91 -11.11 1.23
N GLY A 112 -2.90 -12.34 1.74
CA GLY A 112 -3.83 -12.84 2.74
C GLY A 112 -3.29 -12.75 4.17
N ILE A 113 -4.10 -13.19 5.12
CA ILE A 113 -3.69 -13.33 6.53
C ILE A 113 -2.54 -14.34 6.61
N GLY A 114 -1.46 -13.97 7.30
CA GLY A 114 -0.29 -14.81 7.49
C GLY A 114 0.78 -14.73 6.38
N ASP A 115 0.52 -13.99 5.30
CA ASP A 115 1.47 -13.86 4.19
C ASP A 115 2.59 -12.83 4.41
N LEU A 116 2.30 -11.76 5.18
CA LEU A 116 3.22 -10.63 5.40
C LEU A 116 3.31 -10.24 6.87
N PHE A 117 4.48 -9.77 7.30
CA PHE A 117 4.61 -8.90 8.46
C PHE A 117 4.46 -7.44 8.05
N ASN A 118 3.83 -6.63 8.90
CA ASN A 118 3.70 -5.19 8.70
C ASN A 118 4.35 -4.42 9.83
N ALA A 119 5.30 -3.55 9.48
CA ALA A 119 5.91 -2.56 10.34
C ALA A 119 5.49 -1.17 9.84
N ARG A 120 4.75 -0.39 10.64
CA ARG A 120 4.18 0.88 10.18
C ARG A 120 4.52 2.04 11.12
N ILE A 121 5.05 3.09 10.52
CA ILE A 121 5.34 4.35 11.20
C ILE A 121 5.22 5.51 10.21
N ALA A 122 4.81 6.70 10.67
CA ALA A 122 4.68 7.86 9.79
C ALA A 122 5.99 8.13 9.02
N GLY A 123 5.88 8.26 7.69
CA GLY A 123 7.06 8.47 6.83
C GLY A 123 7.98 7.27 6.68
N ASN A 124 7.54 6.05 6.97
CA ASN A 124 8.31 4.80 6.77
C ASN A 124 9.80 4.89 7.20
N ILE A 125 10.08 5.60 8.29
CA ILE A 125 11.44 5.73 8.84
C ILE A 125 11.91 4.40 9.45
N ALA A 126 13.22 4.14 9.43
CA ALA A 126 13.81 3.02 10.15
C ALA A 126 14.40 3.48 11.48
N ASP A 127 13.95 2.88 12.59
CA ASP A 127 14.50 3.05 13.92
C ASP A 127 14.79 1.69 14.58
N ALA A 128 15.40 1.70 15.75
CA ALA A 128 15.90 0.49 16.40
C ALA A 128 14.79 -0.55 16.66
N ASP A 129 13.59 -0.12 17.10
CA ASP A 129 12.51 -1.04 17.44
C ASP A 129 11.91 -1.70 16.20
N LEU A 130 11.76 -0.92 15.10
CA LEU A 130 11.30 -1.44 13.81
C LEU A 130 12.34 -2.38 13.18
N VAL A 131 13.63 -2.02 13.28
CA VAL A 131 14.72 -2.86 12.78
C VAL A 131 14.79 -4.18 13.57
N GLY A 132 14.65 -4.13 14.92
CA GLY A 132 14.54 -5.34 15.74
C GLY A 132 13.36 -6.23 15.34
N SER A 133 12.22 -5.62 14.96
CA SER A 133 11.08 -6.37 14.43
C SER A 133 11.38 -7.02 13.07
N MET A 134 12.18 -6.38 12.22
CA MET A 134 12.64 -6.96 10.94
C MET A 134 13.64 -8.10 11.17
N GLU A 135 14.53 -7.98 12.18
CA GLU A 135 15.42 -9.08 12.58
C GLU A 135 14.62 -10.30 13.03
N PHE A 136 13.59 -10.10 13.87
CA PHE A 136 12.66 -11.17 14.23
C PHE A 136 12.02 -11.78 12.97
N ALA A 137 11.47 -10.96 12.09
CA ALA A 137 10.80 -11.43 10.86
C ALA A 137 11.73 -12.28 9.97
N CYS A 138 12.98 -11.84 9.78
CA CYS A 138 13.90 -12.53 8.87
C CYS A 138 14.68 -13.66 9.56
N LYS A 139 15.29 -13.38 10.72
CA LYS A 139 16.21 -14.34 11.38
C LYS A 139 15.47 -15.41 12.16
N VAL A 140 14.35 -15.05 12.80
CA VAL A 140 13.59 -15.98 13.66
C VAL A 140 12.42 -16.60 12.89
N ALA A 141 11.61 -15.79 12.23
CA ALA A 141 10.41 -16.26 11.52
C ALA A 141 10.65 -16.70 10.07
N GLY A 142 11.82 -16.42 9.47
CA GLY A 142 12.23 -16.95 8.18
C GLY A 142 11.77 -16.18 6.95
N SER A 143 11.30 -14.94 7.09
CA SER A 143 10.98 -14.06 5.95
C SER A 143 12.19 -13.83 5.06
N LYS A 144 11.96 -13.77 3.74
CA LYS A 144 13.01 -13.68 2.71
C LYS A 144 13.21 -12.28 2.17
N LEU A 145 12.33 -11.35 2.47
CA LEU A 145 12.36 -10.02 1.88
C LEU A 145 11.98 -8.95 2.90
N VAL A 146 12.77 -7.88 2.96
CA VAL A 146 12.42 -6.63 3.63
C VAL A 146 12.08 -5.60 2.55
N VAL A 147 10.90 -5.00 2.63
CA VAL A 147 10.46 -3.95 1.70
C VAL A 147 10.24 -2.65 2.44
N VAL A 148 10.92 -1.60 2.04
CA VAL A 148 10.62 -0.23 2.49
C VAL A 148 9.69 0.41 1.46
N MET A 149 8.44 0.64 1.83
CA MET A 149 7.43 1.21 0.96
C MET A 149 7.09 2.64 1.38
N GLY A 150 7.56 3.61 0.59
CA GLY A 150 7.06 4.98 0.60
C GLY A 150 5.80 5.12 -0.24
N HIS A 151 5.17 6.28 -0.22
CA HIS A 151 4.01 6.55 -1.07
C HIS A 151 3.92 8.02 -1.50
N THR A 152 3.25 8.28 -2.61
CA THR A 152 2.98 9.64 -3.09
C THR A 152 2.13 10.43 -2.08
N SER A 153 2.27 11.74 -2.09
CA SER A 153 1.48 12.65 -1.22
C SER A 153 1.55 12.34 0.28
N CYS A 154 2.69 11.82 0.78
CA CYS A 154 2.87 11.46 2.19
C CYS A 154 2.84 12.68 3.11
N GLY A 155 1.94 12.65 4.12
CA GLY A 155 1.78 13.74 5.08
C GLY A 155 3.04 13.98 5.93
N ALA A 156 3.75 12.93 6.35
CA ALA A 156 4.98 13.06 7.12
C ALA A 156 6.12 13.67 6.28
N ILE A 157 6.23 13.30 4.99
CA ILE A 157 7.20 13.89 4.07
C ILE A 157 6.89 15.39 3.87
N LYS A 158 5.61 15.75 3.64
CA LYS A 158 5.18 17.16 3.55
C LYS A 158 5.53 17.93 4.81
N GLY A 159 5.24 17.35 6.00
CA GLY A 159 5.59 17.95 7.28
C GLY A 159 7.09 18.15 7.47
N ALA A 160 7.93 17.22 7.01
CA ALA A 160 9.38 17.37 7.04
C ALA A 160 9.86 18.47 6.08
N CYS A 161 9.31 18.56 4.86
CA CYS A 161 9.60 19.64 3.91
C CYS A 161 9.30 21.02 4.49
N ASP A 162 8.21 21.15 5.27
CA ASP A 162 7.76 22.41 5.89
C ASP A 162 8.39 22.63 7.29
N ARG A 163 9.21 21.72 7.79
CA ARG A 163 9.81 21.76 9.14
C ARG A 163 8.77 21.96 10.24
N VAL A 164 7.66 21.23 10.16
CA VAL A 164 6.54 21.31 11.12
C VAL A 164 7.01 20.95 12.52
N GLN A 165 6.61 21.77 13.51
CA GLN A 165 6.89 21.57 14.92
C GLN A 165 5.61 21.21 15.67
N LEU A 166 5.52 19.98 16.18
CA LEU A 166 4.33 19.49 16.91
C LEU A 166 4.71 18.32 17.84
N GLY A 167 4.91 18.59 19.11
CA GLY A 167 5.13 17.56 20.13
C GLY A 167 6.14 16.48 19.66
N ASN A 168 5.79 15.21 19.84
CA ASN A 168 6.62 14.09 19.43
C ASN A 168 6.77 13.94 17.90
N LEU A 169 5.87 14.54 17.12
CA LEU A 169 5.99 14.54 15.67
C LEU A 169 7.26 15.25 15.21
N THR A 170 7.70 16.30 15.90
CA THR A 170 8.93 17.03 15.61
C THR A 170 10.12 16.07 15.50
N GLY A 171 10.39 15.29 16.54
CA GLY A 171 11.51 14.35 16.55
C GLY A 171 11.38 13.20 15.52
N LEU A 172 10.14 12.85 15.13
CA LEU A 172 9.91 11.91 14.05
C LEU A 172 10.28 12.53 12.68
N LEU A 173 9.83 13.76 12.41
CA LEU A 173 10.13 14.48 11.17
C LEU A 173 11.61 14.81 11.02
N ASP A 174 12.34 15.06 12.14
CA ASP A 174 13.78 15.26 12.14
C ASP A 174 14.54 14.05 11.56
N LYS A 175 14.01 12.83 11.72
CA LYS A 175 14.60 11.64 11.11
C LYS A 175 14.47 11.59 9.58
N ILE A 176 13.56 12.40 9.00
CA ILE A 176 13.34 12.54 7.55
C ILE A 176 14.19 13.69 6.97
N GLN A 177 14.64 14.66 7.80
CA GLN A 177 15.40 15.83 7.35
C GLN A 177 16.61 15.48 6.46
N PRO A 178 17.42 14.44 6.75
CA PRO A 178 18.53 14.08 5.88
C PRO A 178 18.08 13.77 4.43
N ALA A 179 16.89 13.17 4.25
CA ALA A 179 16.32 12.94 2.92
C ALA A 179 15.90 14.25 2.25
N VAL A 180 15.30 15.18 3.01
CA VAL A 180 14.97 16.54 2.48
C VAL A 180 16.21 17.26 1.99
N GLU A 181 17.32 17.16 2.73
CA GLU A 181 18.58 17.85 2.42
C GLU A 181 19.30 17.25 1.19
N THR A 182 19.17 15.95 0.96
CA THR A 182 19.82 15.24 -0.15
C THR A 182 19.23 15.61 -1.50
N VAL A 183 17.92 15.95 -1.57
CA VAL A 183 17.25 16.25 -2.85
C VAL A 183 17.73 17.58 -3.40
N GLN A 184 18.31 17.55 -4.62
CA GLN A 184 18.81 18.70 -5.36
C GLN A 184 18.18 18.71 -6.76
N GLY A 185 18.26 19.86 -7.45
CA GLY A 185 17.90 19.99 -8.87
C GLY A 185 16.41 19.99 -9.19
N VAL A 186 15.51 19.93 -8.18
CA VAL A 186 14.06 20.08 -8.40
C VAL A 186 13.73 21.57 -8.47
N ALA A 187 13.07 21.98 -9.56
CA ALA A 187 12.66 23.37 -9.76
C ALA A 187 11.57 23.79 -8.76
N GLY A 188 11.56 25.09 -8.40
CA GLY A 188 10.55 25.66 -7.51
C GLY A 188 10.94 25.64 -6.04
N GLU A 189 9.95 25.87 -5.17
CA GLU A 189 10.16 25.92 -3.71
C GLU A 189 10.40 24.55 -3.09
N ARG A 190 11.20 24.51 -2.04
CA ARG A 190 11.52 23.30 -1.28
C ARG A 190 10.56 23.15 -0.10
N ASN A 191 9.26 23.04 -0.37
CA ASN A 191 8.21 22.91 0.64
C ASN A 191 7.10 21.98 0.18
N SER A 192 6.10 21.75 1.01
CA SER A 192 4.99 20.82 0.77
C SER A 192 4.07 21.19 -0.41
N LYS A 193 4.12 22.43 -0.92
CA LYS A 193 3.33 22.90 -2.09
C LYS A 193 3.93 22.42 -3.41
N ASN A 194 5.23 22.14 -3.43
CA ASN A 194 5.92 21.59 -4.58
C ASN A 194 5.85 20.06 -4.56
N MET A 195 4.85 19.48 -5.24
CA MET A 195 4.65 18.03 -5.24
C MET A 195 5.82 17.27 -5.85
N GLN A 196 6.51 17.81 -6.86
CA GLN A 196 7.71 17.17 -7.43
C GLN A 196 8.83 17.07 -6.39
N PHE A 197 8.99 18.12 -5.57
CA PHE A 197 9.95 18.08 -4.46
C PHE A 197 9.54 17.07 -3.39
N VAL A 198 8.27 17.05 -2.99
CA VAL A 198 7.75 16.08 -2.00
C VAL A 198 7.97 14.64 -2.46
N GLU A 199 7.72 14.33 -3.73
CA GLU A 199 7.90 12.98 -4.28
C GLU A 199 9.38 12.60 -4.37
N ALA A 200 10.24 13.53 -4.76
CA ALA A 200 11.69 13.29 -4.75
C ALA A 200 12.20 13.02 -3.32
N VAL A 201 11.70 13.77 -2.31
CA VAL A 201 12.03 13.53 -0.90
C VAL A 201 11.47 12.18 -0.42
N ALA A 202 10.27 11.78 -0.85
CA ALA A 202 9.71 10.47 -0.50
C ALA A 202 10.59 9.32 -1.01
N GLU A 203 11.09 9.40 -2.24
CA GLU A 203 12.04 8.42 -2.78
C GLU A 203 13.39 8.45 -2.05
N ALA A 204 13.94 9.64 -1.80
CA ALA A 204 15.18 9.79 -1.03
C ALA A 204 15.05 9.20 0.38
N ASN A 205 13.89 9.38 1.04
CA ASN A 205 13.63 8.82 2.35
C ASN A 205 13.52 7.28 2.35
N VAL A 206 12.95 6.68 1.28
CA VAL A 206 12.99 5.22 1.12
C VAL A 206 14.43 4.71 1.01
N ARG A 207 15.28 5.37 0.21
CA ARG A 207 16.71 5.03 0.09
C ARG A 207 17.45 5.18 1.42
N LEU A 208 17.18 6.26 2.14
CA LEU A 208 17.73 6.51 3.47
C LEU A 208 17.32 5.41 4.46
N ALA A 209 16.04 5.02 4.46
CA ALA A 209 15.55 3.98 5.35
C ALA A 209 16.19 2.61 5.06
N VAL A 210 16.37 2.23 3.78
CA VAL A 210 17.09 1.01 3.38
C VAL A 210 18.55 1.05 3.87
N THR A 211 19.24 2.17 3.68
CA THR A 211 20.60 2.35 4.18
C THR A 211 20.66 2.21 5.69
N ARG A 212 19.76 2.85 6.41
CA ARG A 212 19.68 2.77 7.88
C ARG A 212 19.40 1.37 8.41
N ILE A 213 18.55 0.59 7.75
CA ILE A 213 18.32 -0.81 8.13
C ILE A 213 19.65 -1.57 8.10
N ARG A 214 20.47 -1.38 7.04
CA ARG A 214 21.78 -2.03 6.89
C ARG A 214 22.80 -1.55 7.92
N GLU A 215 22.74 -0.27 8.30
CA GLU A 215 23.62 0.33 9.31
C GLU A 215 23.25 -0.12 10.73
N LEU A 216 21.96 -0.15 11.06
CA LEU A 216 21.46 -0.47 12.40
C LEU A 216 21.47 -1.99 12.68
N SER A 217 21.40 -2.83 11.65
CA SER A 217 21.37 -4.29 11.81
C SER A 217 22.51 -5.01 11.09
N PRO A 218 23.59 -5.33 11.78
CA PRO A 218 24.60 -6.24 11.27
C PRO A 218 24.04 -7.62 10.88
N ILE A 219 22.97 -8.06 11.57
CA ILE A 219 22.29 -9.34 11.30
C ILE A 219 21.65 -9.31 9.91
N LEU A 220 20.80 -8.33 9.61
CA LEU A 220 20.13 -8.22 8.31
C LEU A 220 21.14 -7.97 7.19
N LYS A 221 22.17 -7.16 7.45
CA LYS A 221 23.24 -6.90 6.49
C LYS A 221 24.00 -8.19 6.13
N SER A 222 24.34 -9.05 7.11
CA SER A 222 24.98 -10.35 6.89
C SER A 222 24.05 -11.26 6.07
N MET A 223 22.78 -11.40 6.47
CA MET A 223 21.81 -12.21 5.73
C MET A 223 21.61 -11.76 4.29
N GLU A 224 21.65 -10.44 4.02
CA GLU A 224 21.58 -9.89 2.66
C GLU A 224 22.86 -10.22 1.85
N SER A 225 24.05 -10.05 2.41
CA SER A 225 25.32 -10.38 1.76
C SER A 225 25.46 -11.87 1.44
N GLU A 226 24.85 -12.74 2.25
CA GLU A 226 24.76 -14.18 2.06
C GLU A 226 23.61 -14.60 1.13
N SER A 227 22.88 -13.64 0.57
CA SER A 227 21.72 -13.87 -0.30
C SER A 227 20.56 -14.66 0.35
N GLN A 228 20.52 -14.70 1.68
CA GLN A 228 19.41 -15.30 2.44
C GLN A 228 18.14 -14.44 2.39
N ILE A 229 18.32 -13.11 2.34
CA ILE A 229 17.25 -12.13 2.18
C ILE A 229 17.65 -11.08 1.15
N ASN A 230 16.67 -10.25 0.74
CA ASN A 230 16.90 -8.97 0.06
C ASN A 230 16.26 -7.83 0.84
N ILE A 231 16.85 -6.62 0.76
CA ILE A 231 16.28 -5.39 1.29
C ILE A 231 16.05 -4.44 0.11
N VAL A 232 14.80 -4.13 -0.18
CA VAL A 232 14.40 -3.36 -1.37
C VAL A 232 13.54 -2.16 -0.98
N GLY A 233 13.52 -1.14 -1.84
CA GLY A 233 12.66 0.02 -1.70
C GLY A 233 11.63 0.12 -2.81
N CYS A 234 10.47 0.71 -2.51
CA CYS A 234 9.46 1.01 -3.51
C CYS A 234 8.64 2.25 -3.15
N ILE A 235 7.95 2.80 -4.14
CA ILE A 235 6.99 3.88 -4.00
C ILE A 235 5.63 3.39 -4.46
N TYR A 236 4.65 3.49 -3.58
CA TYR A 236 3.24 3.26 -3.87
C TYR A 236 2.57 4.55 -4.31
N ASP A 237 1.95 4.53 -5.46
CA ASP A 237 1.22 5.65 -6.01
C ASP A 237 -0.26 5.56 -5.60
N LEU A 238 -0.71 6.55 -4.83
CA LEU A 238 -2.07 6.60 -4.27
C LEU A 238 -3.16 6.80 -5.32
N GLU A 239 -2.83 7.35 -6.49
CA GLU A 239 -3.81 7.64 -7.55
C GLU A 239 -4.05 6.42 -8.43
N THR A 240 -2.98 5.70 -8.74
CA THR A 240 -3.02 4.56 -9.68
C THR A 240 -3.08 3.20 -9.00
N GLY A 241 -2.78 3.13 -7.71
CA GLY A 241 -2.66 1.86 -6.99
C GLY A 241 -1.40 1.06 -7.34
N ARG A 242 -0.48 1.62 -8.13
CA ARG A 242 0.72 0.93 -8.61
C ARG A 242 1.90 1.13 -7.67
N VAL A 243 2.70 0.08 -7.56
CA VAL A 243 3.98 0.11 -6.84
C VAL A 243 5.13 0.10 -7.85
N ARG A 244 6.01 1.08 -7.75
CA ARG A 244 7.27 1.15 -8.49
C ARG A 244 8.43 0.80 -7.56
N PHE A 245 9.05 -0.33 -7.78
CA PHE A 245 10.31 -0.67 -7.10
C PHE A 245 11.43 0.22 -7.62
N ILE A 246 12.23 0.74 -6.69
CA ILE A 246 13.36 1.62 -7.01
C ILE A 246 14.65 0.81 -6.98
N ASP A 247 15.55 1.14 -7.89
CA ASP A 247 16.87 0.53 -7.92
C ASP A 247 17.71 1.10 -6.76
N ILE A 248 18.07 0.24 -5.83
CA ILE A 248 18.93 0.57 -4.69
C ILE A 248 20.11 -0.39 -4.78
N GLU A 249 21.30 0.15 -4.89
CA GLU A 249 22.51 -0.67 -4.92
C GLU A 249 22.54 -1.62 -3.72
N SER A 250 22.68 -2.89 -3.99
CA SER A 250 22.90 -3.91 -2.97
C SER A 250 24.26 -3.64 -2.30
N THR A 251 24.40 -3.99 -1.02
CA THR A 251 25.70 -3.92 -0.35
C THR A 251 26.75 -4.65 -1.21
N PRO A 252 27.89 -4.03 -1.56
CA PRO A 252 28.97 -4.74 -2.25
C PRO A 252 29.36 -6.00 -1.47
N LYS A 253 29.55 -7.09 -2.19
CA LYS A 253 30.01 -8.37 -1.63
C LYS A 253 31.42 -8.26 -1.11
#